data_3dc84d54bf0583606aee1243263dc650
#
_entry.id   3dc84d54bf0583606aee1243263dc650
#
_cell.length_a   1.000
_cell.length_b   1.000
_cell.length_c   1.000
_cell.angle_alpha   90.00
_cell.angle_beta   90.00
_cell.angle_gamma   90.00
#
_symmetry.space_group_name_H-M   'P 1'
#
loop_
_entity.id
_entity.type
_entity.pdbx_description
1 polymer ?
#
loop_
_entity_poly.entity_id
_entity_poly.type
_entity_poly.pdbx_seq_one_letter_code
_entity_poly.pdbx_strand_id
1 'polypeptide(L)'
;MANIELSEQERIRRESLAKLRELGINPYPAPLYPVNATAKEIEAGFDPEKGNFQEVCIAGRLMSRRIMGAASFGEIQDSTGRIQIYVKRDEICPGEDKTMYNTVWKKLLDIGDIIGIKGFAFITQTGQLSVHAKELTVLSKSLKVLPIVKEVDGVVYDAFTDPELRYRQRYVDLIVNPQVRDVFVKRAQIIATMREYFNAAGCLEVETPILQAIPGGATARPFITHHNALDIDLYMRIANELYLKRLIVGGYNGVYEFAKDFRNEGMDKTHNPEFTCMEIYVAYKDYIWMMDFVEKMLEKIALKLHGTTVVKIGDREIDFKAGYRRLPILEAIKEYAGVDVKGMGVDELRETCKKLNVETEPSMGVGKLIDAIFGEYCEEHLIEPTFIIDYPVEMSPLTKRHREDPTLTERFELFVCGKELANAYSELNDPIDQLERFEEQAALKSHGDDEAMFIDYDFVRALEYGMPPTSGLGMGIDRLTMFMTGQTTIQDVLFFPQMRPEKIVKNDKGAEATEE
;
A
#
# COMPACT_ATOMS: atom_id res chain seq x y z
N MET A 1 -32.95 -1.99 8.19
CA MET A 1 -31.90 -1.13 8.81
C MET A 1 -31.79 -1.59 10.25
N ALA A 2 -30.63 -2.11 10.66
CA ALA A 2 -30.41 -2.48 12.05
C ALA A 2 -30.62 -1.25 12.92
N ASN A 3 -31.39 -1.36 14.02
CA ASN A 3 -31.54 -0.33 15.02
C ASN A 3 -30.14 -0.10 15.67
N ILE A 4 -29.38 0.85 15.13
CA ILE A 4 -28.13 1.29 15.73
C ILE A 4 -28.52 2.13 16.94
N GLU A 5 -28.36 1.59 18.13
CA GLU A 5 -28.59 2.32 19.37
C GLU A 5 -27.55 3.45 19.48
N LEU A 6 -28.02 4.70 19.35
CA LEU A 6 -27.15 5.87 19.39
C LEU A 6 -26.67 6.10 20.84
N SER A 7 -25.38 6.36 20.99
CA SER A 7 -24.84 6.82 22.26
C SER A 7 -25.46 8.17 22.67
N GLU A 8 -25.39 8.53 23.93
CA GLU A 8 -25.85 9.82 24.43
C GLU A 8 -25.21 11.00 23.69
N GLN A 9 -23.91 10.95 23.47
CA GLN A 9 -23.19 11.98 22.73
C GLN A 9 -23.64 12.09 21.27
N GLU A 10 -23.95 10.99 20.62
CA GLU A 10 -24.46 10.99 19.25
C GLU A 10 -25.88 11.57 19.16
N ARG A 11 -26.71 11.41 20.21
CA ARG A 11 -28.01 12.06 20.31
C ARG A 11 -27.86 13.58 20.47
N ILE A 12 -27.02 14.04 21.41
CA ILE A 12 -26.74 15.46 21.64
C ILE A 12 -26.23 16.13 20.35
N ARG A 13 -25.33 15.49 19.59
CA ARG A 13 -24.82 16.03 18.32
C ARG A 13 -25.91 16.17 17.25
N ARG A 14 -26.90 15.25 17.22
CA ARG A 14 -28.07 15.35 16.32
C ARG A 14 -29.03 16.46 16.74
N GLU A 15 -29.19 16.69 18.04
CA GLU A 15 -29.95 17.84 18.56
C GLU A 15 -29.25 19.16 18.20
N SER A 16 -27.90 19.23 18.34
CA SER A 16 -27.12 20.38 17.91
C SER A 16 -27.26 20.64 16.41
N LEU A 17 -27.28 19.57 15.59
CA LEU A 17 -27.52 19.66 14.15
C LEU A 17 -28.90 20.27 13.85
N ALA A 18 -29.97 19.82 14.55
CA ALA A 18 -31.33 20.36 14.37
C ALA A 18 -31.37 21.85 14.73
N LYS A 19 -30.76 22.24 15.86
CA LYS A 19 -30.67 23.63 16.31
C LYS A 19 -29.91 24.54 15.34
N LEU A 20 -28.85 24.06 14.70
CA LEU A 20 -28.14 24.81 13.64
C LEU A 20 -29.11 25.13 12.49
N ARG A 21 -29.89 24.14 12.04
CA ARG A 21 -30.89 24.33 10.98
C ARG A 21 -32.01 25.31 11.38
N GLU A 22 -32.49 25.23 12.61
CA GLU A 22 -33.49 26.19 13.18
C GLU A 22 -32.96 27.62 13.18
N LEU A 23 -31.65 27.81 13.40
CA LEU A 23 -30.98 29.12 13.30
C LEU A 23 -30.72 29.58 11.86
N GLY A 24 -31.18 28.84 10.85
CA GLY A 24 -30.94 29.14 9.44
C GLY A 24 -29.51 28.86 8.96
N ILE A 25 -28.71 28.18 9.77
CA ILE A 25 -27.33 27.79 9.42
C ILE A 25 -27.36 26.42 8.74
N ASN A 26 -26.91 26.38 7.48
CA ASN A 26 -26.72 25.11 6.81
C ASN A 26 -25.47 24.41 7.35
N PRO A 27 -25.57 23.25 8.04
CA PRO A 27 -24.45 22.58 8.63
C PRO A 27 -23.64 21.74 7.60
N TYR A 28 -24.07 21.71 6.34
CA TYR A 28 -23.41 21.01 5.21
C TYR A 28 -23.53 21.86 3.93
N PRO A 29 -22.91 23.05 3.89
CA PRO A 29 -23.02 23.95 2.74
C PRO A 29 -22.32 23.35 1.50
N ALA A 30 -22.95 23.52 0.33
CA ALA A 30 -22.39 23.13 -0.95
C ALA A 30 -21.46 24.16 -1.61
N PRO A 31 -21.62 25.50 -1.37
CA PRO A 31 -20.76 26.49 -2.01
C PRO A 31 -19.27 26.32 -1.70
N LEU A 32 -18.43 26.71 -2.63
CA LEU A 32 -16.97 26.78 -2.46
C LEU A 32 -16.62 27.58 -1.20
N TYR A 33 -15.76 27.04 -0.36
CA TYR A 33 -15.09 27.78 0.71
C TYR A 33 -13.68 28.15 0.23
N PRO A 34 -13.32 29.45 0.14
CA PRO A 34 -12.13 29.92 -0.56
C PRO A 34 -10.86 29.82 0.28
N VAL A 35 -10.40 28.61 0.61
CA VAL A 35 -9.16 28.38 1.34
C VAL A 35 -7.99 28.93 0.53
N ASN A 36 -7.15 29.77 1.16
CA ASN A 36 -5.99 30.40 0.54
C ASN A 36 -4.66 30.13 1.25
N ALA A 37 -4.70 29.44 2.39
CA ALA A 37 -3.50 29.03 3.13
C ALA A 37 -3.76 27.75 3.91
N THR A 38 -2.71 26.98 4.15
CA THR A 38 -2.71 25.77 4.98
C THR A 38 -1.99 26.01 6.31
N ALA A 39 -2.21 25.15 7.29
CA ALA A 39 -1.53 25.24 8.59
C ALA A 39 -0.01 25.27 8.44
N LYS A 40 0.55 24.39 7.63
CA LYS A 40 1.99 24.29 7.38
C LYS A 40 2.56 25.50 6.63
N GLU A 41 1.83 26.05 5.67
CA GLU A 41 2.26 27.27 4.96
C GLU A 41 2.33 28.49 5.89
N ILE A 42 1.35 28.63 6.79
CA ILE A 42 1.36 29.70 7.80
C ILE A 42 2.50 29.46 8.78
N GLU A 43 2.68 28.24 9.28
CA GLU A 43 3.74 27.89 10.23
C GLU A 43 5.14 28.16 9.66
N ALA A 44 5.38 27.77 8.41
CA ALA A 44 6.67 27.92 7.75
C ALA A 44 6.94 29.34 7.24
N GLY A 45 5.90 30.09 6.88
CA GLY A 45 6.03 31.35 6.15
C GLY A 45 5.67 32.62 6.95
N PHE A 46 5.05 32.49 8.13
CA PHE A 46 4.65 33.67 8.90
C PHE A 46 5.84 34.44 9.43
N ASP A 47 5.86 35.74 9.14
CA ASP A 47 6.88 36.71 9.60
C ASP A 47 6.17 37.95 10.11
N PRO A 48 6.19 38.21 11.45
CA PRO A 48 5.50 39.36 12.03
C PRO A 48 6.07 40.71 11.57
N GLU A 49 7.36 40.76 11.18
CA GLU A 49 7.97 41.98 10.70
C GLU A 49 7.55 42.34 9.28
N LYS A 50 7.26 41.33 8.46
CA LYS A 50 6.73 41.50 7.09
C LYS A 50 5.25 41.79 7.04
N GLY A 51 4.51 41.51 8.13
CA GLY A 51 3.07 41.68 8.17
C GLY A 51 2.32 40.82 7.12
N ASN A 52 2.83 39.63 6.82
CA ASN A 52 2.20 38.71 5.89
C ASN A 52 1.05 37.93 6.56
N PHE A 53 0.28 37.17 5.79
CA PHE A 53 -0.91 36.40 6.26
C PHE A 53 -1.94 37.27 7.01
N GLN A 54 -2.15 38.53 6.55
CA GLN A 54 -3.17 39.44 7.12
C GLN A 54 -4.60 39.15 6.65
N GLU A 55 -4.74 38.41 5.54
CA GLU A 55 -6.03 37.95 5.01
C GLU A 55 -5.95 36.46 4.72
N VAL A 56 -6.13 35.64 5.77
CA VAL A 56 -6.16 34.19 5.63
C VAL A 56 -7.58 33.65 5.68
N CYS A 57 -7.82 32.68 4.81
CA CYS A 57 -9.01 31.85 4.81
C CYS A 57 -8.57 30.40 4.92
N ILE A 58 -8.78 29.79 6.09
CA ILE A 58 -8.38 28.42 6.39
C ILE A 58 -9.61 27.58 6.74
N ALA A 59 -9.54 26.29 6.50
CA ALA A 59 -10.57 25.35 6.88
C ALA A 59 -9.95 24.06 7.43
N GLY A 60 -10.59 23.47 8.41
CA GLY A 60 -10.11 22.24 9.03
C GLY A 60 -11.05 21.67 10.05
N ARG A 61 -10.69 20.51 10.58
CA ARG A 61 -11.41 19.81 11.63
C ARG A 61 -11.06 20.39 12.99
N LEU A 62 -12.07 20.77 13.77
CA LEU A 62 -11.90 21.24 15.14
C LEU A 62 -11.42 20.07 16.03
N MET A 63 -10.19 20.16 16.53
CA MET A 63 -9.56 19.11 17.33
C MET A 63 -9.55 19.42 18.82
N SER A 64 -9.53 20.71 19.18
CA SER A 64 -9.64 21.15 20.57
C SER A 64 -10.37 22.49 20.67
N ARG A 65 -10.95 22.76 21.83
CA ARG A 65 -11.60 24.04 22.11
C ARG A 65 -11.55 24.36 23.59
N ARG A 66 -11.08 25.59 23.92
CA ARG A 66 -11.03 26.11 25.27
C ARG A 66 -11.72 27.46 25.33
N ILE A 67 -12.84 27.52 26.04
CA ILE A 67 -13.68 28.72 26.17
C ILE A 67 -13.26 29.50 27.42
N MET A 68 -12.99 30.80 27.27
CA MET A 68 -12.55 31.70 28.32
C MET A 68 -13.41 32.98 28.28
N GLY A 69 -14.67 32.88 28.71
CA GLY A 69 -15.63 34.00 28.69
C GLY A 69 -15.97 34.48 27.28
N ALA A 70 -15.55 35.70 26.92
CA ALA A 70 -15.79 36.32 25.61
C ALA A 70 -14.73 36.00 24.58
N ALA A 71 -13.67 35.28 24.96
CA ALA A 71 -12.61 34.81 24.09
C ALA A 71 -12.47 33.29 24.20
N SER A 72 -11.90 32.67 23.19
CA SER A 72 -11.68 31.23 23.15
C SER A 72 -10.48 30.90 22.29
N PHE A 73 -9.84 29.81 22.60
CA PHE A 73 -8.87 29.16 21.72
C PHE A 73 -9.45 27.86 21.21
N GLY A 74 -9.09 27.49 20.00
CA GLY A 74 -9.35 26.20 19.41
C GLY A 74 -8.14 25.77 18.59
N GLU A 75 -8.13 24.54 18.16
CA GLU A 75 -7.15 24.01 17.23
C GLU A 75 -7.87 23.37 16.08
N ILE A 76 -7.53 23.72 14.86
CA ILE A 76 -8.04 23.09 13.66
C ILE A 76 -6.94 22.30 12.97
N GLN A 77 -7.33 21.16 12.42
CA GLN A 77 -6.47 20.25 11.65
C GLN A 77 -6.90 20.24 10.19
N ASP A 78 -6.00 20.60 9.30
CA ASP A 78 -6.15 20.44 7.86
C ASP A 78 -5.37 19.21 7.32
N SER A 79 -5.15 19.16 6.01
CA SER A 79 -4.37 18.09 5.38
C SER A 79 -2.88 18.15 5.68
N THR A 80 -2.35 19.29 6.14
CA THR A 80 -0.92 19.55 6.32
C THR A 80 -0.47 19.54 7.77
N GLY A 81 -1.37 19.87 8.70
CA GLY A 81 -1.03 19.97 10.11
C GLY A 81 -2.13 20.57 10.96
N ARG A 82 -1.75 21.10 12.12
CA ARG A 82 -2.65 21.76 13.06
C ARG A 82 -2.22 23.19 13.28
N ILE A 83 -3.20 24.08 13.43
CA ILE A 83 -2.96 25.47 13.78
C ILE A 83 -3.95 25.93 14.83
N GLN A 84 -3.46 26.71 15.80
CA GLN A 84 -4.30 27.33 16.81
C GLN A 84 -5.15 28.46 16.19
N ILE A 85 -6.40 28.55 16.58
CA ILE A 85 -7.30 29.67 16.25
C ILE A 85 -7.69 30.41 17.53
N TYR A 86 -7.71 31.74 17.46
CA TYR A 86 -8.23 32.62 18.51
C TYR A 86 -9.56 33.20 18.07
N VAL A 87 -10.61 32.91 18.83
CA VAL A 87 -12.00 33.30 18.52
C VAL A 87 -12.50 34.23 19.60
N LYS A 88 -12.70 35.49 19.26
CA LYS A 88 -13.20 36.51 20.17
C LYS A 88 -14.62 36.90 19.77
N ARG A 89 -15.54 36.90 20.77
CA ARG A 89 -16.97 37.10 20.54
C ARG A 89 -17.28 38.35 19.70
N ASP A 90 -16.69 39.48 20.10
CA ASP A 90 -17.03 40.78 19.51
C ASP A 90 -16.32 41.01 18.16
N GLU A 91 -15.36 40.16 17.80
CA GLU A 91 -14.71 40.14 16.50
C GLU A 91 -15.49 39.33 15.46
N ILE A 92 -15.94 38.11 15.84
CA ILE A 92 -16.77 37.29 14.92
C ILE A 92 -18.23 37.69 14.90
N CYS A 93 -18.66 38.51 15.87
CA CYS A 93 -20.00 39.06 16.00
C CYS A 93 -19.92 40.56 16.29
N PRO A 94 -19.58 41.43 15.33
CA PRO A 94 -19.38 42.86 15.56
C PRO A 94 -20.69 43.61 15.89
N GLY A 95 -21.86 43.10 15.50
CA GLY A 95 -23.18 43.66 15.81
C GLY A 95 -23.70 43.26 17.19
N GLU A 96 -25.00 43.57 17.45
CA GLU A 96 -25.69 43.20 18.69
C GLU A 96 -25.94 41.71 18.81
N ASP A 97 -26.20 41.01 17.67
CA ASP A 97 -26.39 39.57 17.65
C ASP A 97 -25.09 38.83 17.93
N LYS A 98 -25.05 38.12 19.04
CA LYS A 98 -23.91 37.30 19.47
C LYS A 98 -24.16 35.79 19.31
N THR A 99 -25.16 35.39 18.51
CA THR A 99 -25.60 34.00 18.34
C THR A 99 -24.47 33.11 17.81
N MET A 100 -23.68 33.58 16.83
CA MET A 100 -22.57 32.79 16.28
C MET A 100 -21.55 32.41 17.35
N TYR A 101 -21.23 33.28 18.29
CA TYR A 101 -20.32 32.96 19.38
C TYR A 101 -20.99 32.25 20.55
N ASN A 102 -22.09 32.84 21.10
CA ASN A 102 -22.68 32.38 22.36
C ASN A 102 -23.42 31.05 22.22
N THR A 103 -24.00 30.78 21.04
CA THR A 103 -24.78 29.59 20.76
C THR A 103 -24.04 28.64 19.84
N VAL A 104 -23.64 29.05 18.64
CA VAL A 104 -23.04 28.16 17.67
C VAL A 104 -21.68 27.70 18.15
N TRP A 105 -20.72 28.62 18.32
CA TRP A 105 -19.37 28.27 18.73
C TRP A 105 -19.29 27.58 20.10
N LYS A 106 -19.99 28.12 21.09
CA LYS A 106 -19.90 27.61 22.47
C LYS A 106 -20.65 26.33 22.71
N LYS A 107 -21.83 26.14 22.08
CA LYS A 107 -22.78 25.11 22.49
C LYS A 107 -23.13 24.08 21.40
N LEU A 108 -23.16 24.47 20.13
CA LEU A 108 -23.61 23.62 19.03
C LEU A 108 -22.49 22.96 18.24
N LEU A 109 -21.32 23.58 18.21
CA LEU A 109 -20.14 22.95 17.61
C LEU A 109 -19.51 21.97 18.59
N ASP A 110 -19.01 20.87 18.04
CA ASP A 110 -18.32 19.80 18.76
C ASP A 110 -16.93 19.55 18.20
N ILE A 111 -16.08 18.91 18.99
CA ILE A 111 -14.80 18.39 18.49
C ILE A 111 -15.09 17.36 17.40
N GLY A 112 -14.43 17.53 16.26
CA GLY A 112 -14.67 16.74 15.07
C GLY A 112 -15.44 17.49 13.97
N ASP A 113 -16.11 18.62 14.26
CA ASP A 113 -16.76 19.44 13.25
C ASP A 113 -15.71 20.07 12.30
N ILE A 114 -16.07 20.26 11.05
CA ILE A 114 -15.23 21.01 10.10
C ILE A 114 -15.73 22.44 10.04
N ILE A 115 -14.81 23.37 10.25
CA ILE A 115 -15.10 24.80 10.27
C ILE A 115 -14.16 25.55 9.34
N GLY A 116 -14.63 26.68 8.86
CA GLY A 116 -13.84 27.66 8.11
C GLY A 116 -13.64 28.91 8.95
N ILE A 117 -12.45 29.49 8.86
CA ILE A 117 -12.04 30.72 9.57
C ILE A 117 -11.46 31.67 8.55
N LYS A 118 -11.98 32.91 8.52
CA LYS A 118 -11.31 34.03 7.89
C LYS A 118 -10.71 34.95 8.96
N GLY A 119 -9.52 35.45 8.75
CA GLY A 119 -8.85 36.29 9.72
C GLY A 119 -7.41 36.59 9.34
N PHE A 120 -6.53 36.69 10.31
CA PHE A 120 -5.11 36.97 10.11
C PHE A 120 -4.24 36.17 11.08
N ALA A 121 -3.02 35.88 10.67
CA ALA A 121 -2.04 35.20 11.52
C ALA A 121 -1.38 36.20 12.48
N PHE A 122 -1.12 35.74 13.71
CA PHE A 122 -0.47 36.54 14.74
C PHE A 122 0.22 35.65 15.78
N ILE A 123 1.10 36.24 16.57
CA ILE A 123 1.69 35.59 17.75
C ILE A 123 0.91 36.01 18.99
N THR A 124 0.46 35.04 19.78
CA THR A 124 -0.19 35.31 21.08
C THR A 124 0.80 35.84 22.10
N GLN A 125 0.31 36.37 23.23
CA GLN A 125 1.16 36.85 24.34
C GLN A 125 2.07 35.74 24.91
N THR A 126 1.69 34.50 24.75
CA THR A 126 2.46 33.31 25.18
C THR A 126 3.43 32.79 24.10
N GLY A 127 3.55 33.48 22.98
CA GLY A 127 4.45 33.09 21.90
C GLY A 127 3.91 32.09 20.90
N GLN A 128 2.63 31.70 20.99
CA GLN A 128 2.03 30.71 20.09
C GLN A 128 1.52 31.36 18.80
N LEU A 129 1.95 30.87 17.64
CA LEU A 129 1.40 31.25 16.34
C LEU A 129 -0.07 30.80 16.23
N SER A 130 -0.94 31.72 15.84
CA SER A 130 -2.39 31.50 15.81
C SER A 130 -3.05 32.28 14.68
N VAL A 131 -4.24 31.88 14.29
CA VAL A 131 -5.09 32.66 13.40
C VAL A 131 -6.19 33.34 14.22
N HIS A 132 -6.22 34.67 14.19
CA HIS A 132 -7.26 35.49 14.81
C HIS A 132 -8.49 35.51 13.91
N ALA A 133 -9.56 34.89 14.37
CA ALA A 133 -10.80 34.77 13.59
C ALA A 133 -11.56 36.10 13.53
N LYS A 134 -11.94 36.52 12.33
CA LYS A 134 -12.90 37.59 12.03
C LYS A 134 -14.25 37.05 11.60
N GLU A 135 -14.25 35.89 10.90
CA GLU A 135 -15.45 35.16 10.51
C GLU A 135 -15.27 33.68 10.84
N LEU A 136 -16.37 33.04 11.24
CA LEU A 136 -16.46 31.61 11.48
C LEU A 136 -17.61 31.05 10.67
N THR A 137 -17.37 29.97 9.91
CA THR A 137 -18.37 29.28 9.09
C THR A 137 -18.40 27.80 9.46
N VAL A 138 -19.60 27.24 9.62
CA VAL A 138 -19.79 25.79 9.79
C VAL A 138 -19.73 25.15 8.40
N LEU A 139 -18.84 24.19 8.19
CA LEU A 139 -18.66 23.52 6.90
C LEU A 139 -19.13 22.05 6.93
N SER A 140 -19.02 21.37 8.09
CA SER A 140 -19.57 20.03 8.25
C SER A 140 -19.73 19.69 9.73
N LYS A 141 -20.94 19.31 10.11
CA LYS A 141 -21.26 18.84 11.47
C LYS A 141 -20.91 17.37 11.62
N SER A 142 -20.04 17.03 12.56
CA SER A 142 -19.70 15.65 12.92
C SER A 142 -20.75 15.06 13.86
N LEU A 143 -21.26 13.89 13.52
CA LEU A 143 -22.26 13.17 14.32
C LEU A 143 -21.65 12.03 15.15
N LYS A 144 -20.38 11.70 14.92
CA LYS A 144 -19.63 10.71 15.68
C LYS A 144 -18.58 11.38 16.57
N VAL A 145 -18.31 10.77 17.71
CA VAL A 145 -17.26 11.22 18.62
C VAL A 145 -15.92 10.70 18.13
N LEU A 146 -14.91 11.57 18.07
CA LEU A 146 -13.55 11.15 17.77
C LEU A 146 -12.90 10.56 19.03
N PRO A 147 -12.19 9.44 18.92
CA PRO A 147 -11.32 8.93 19.98
C PRO A 147 -10.11 9.88 20.13
N ILE A 148 -10.21 10.81 21.07
CA ILE A 148 -9.14 11.77 21.34
C ILE A 148 -8.37 11.28 22.55
N VAL A 149 -7.08 11.10 22.35
CA VAL A 149 -6.14 10.72 23.41
C VAL A 149 -6.22 11.70 24.57
N LYS A 150 -6.44 11.20 25.76
CA LYS A 150 -6.36 11.95 27.01
C LYS A 150 -5.24 11.35 27.85
N GLU A 151 -4.38 12.20 28.35
CA GLU A 151 -3.37 11.82 29.32
C GLU A 151 -3.77 12.38 30.69
N VAL A 152 -3.93 11.50 31.65
CA VAL A 152 -4.25 11.85 33.04
C VAL A 152 -3.25 11.09 33.92
N ASP A 153 -2.46 11.82 34.69
CA ASP A 153 -1.45 11.27 35.62
C ASP A 153 -0.47 10.29 34.96
N GLY A 154 -0.06 10.59 33.70
CA GLY A 154 0.86 9.74 32.92
C GLY A 154 0.20 8.48 32.30
N VAL A 155 -1.11 8.32 32.46
CA VAL A 155 -1.88 7.24 31.82
C VAL A 155 -2.60 7.79 30.60
N VAL A 156 -2.40 7.10 29.47
CA VAL A 156 -3.03 7.46 28.19
C VAL A 156 -4.36 6.71 28.04
N TYR A 157 -5.44 7.46 27.88
CA TYR A 157 -6.79 6.96 27.67
C TYR A 157 -7.28 7.29 26.25
N ASP A 158 -8.25 6.51 25.77
CA ASP A 158 -8.91 6.71 24.47
C ASP A 158 -7.95 6.72 23.26
N ALA A 159 -6.77 6.12 23.37
CA ALA A 159 -5.86 5.97 22.24
C ALA A 159 -6.46 5.00 21.21
N PHE A 160 -6.55 5.44 19.95
CA PHE A 160 -7.03 4.62 18.84
C PHE A 160 -5.88 3.76 18.31
N THR A 161 -5.53 2.71 19.09
CA THR A 161 -4.33 1.88 18.86
C THR A 161 -4.65 0.45 18.45
N ASP A 162 -5.88 -0.03 18.67
CA ASP A 162 -6.28 -1.38 18.25
C ASP A 162 -6.15 -1.53 16.73
N PRO A 163 -5.33 -2.47 16.23
CA PRO A 163 -5.05 -2.60 14.81
C PRO A 163 -6.30 -2.92 13.99
N GLU A 164 -7.20 -3.78 14.50
CA GLU A 164 -8.40 -4.15 13.76
C GLU A 164 -9.33 -2.95 13.59
N LEU A 165 -9.56 -2.18 14.64
CA LEU A 165 -10.37 -0.95 14.58
C LEU A 165 -9.73 0.09 13.65
N ARG A 166 -8.39 0.27 13.69
CA ARG A 166 -7.66 1.19 12.82
C ARG A 166 -7.83 0.82 11.34
N TYR A 167 -7.77 -0.45 11.00
CA TYR A 167 -7.93 -0.89 9.62
C TYR A 167 -9.37 -0.79 9.13
N ARG A 168 -10.35 -1.14 9.98
CA ARG A 168 -11.80 -1.02 9.64
C ARG A 168 -12.25 0.43 9.55
N GLN A 169 -11.72 1.31 10.41
CA GLN A 169 -12.05 2.72 10.46
C GLN A 169 -10.86 3.60 10.08
N ARG A 170 -10.21 3.28 8.96
CA ARG A 170 -9.03 4.00 8.48
C ARG A 170 -9.23 5.51 8.39
N TYR A 171 -10.44 5.97 8.07
CA TYR A 171 -10.79 7.38 8.06
C TYR A 171 -10.70 8.02 9.45
N VAL A 172 -10.95 7.29 10.53
CA VAL A 172 -10.73 7.76 11.91
C VAL A 172 -9.25 7.74 12.24
N ASP A 173 -8.56 6.65 11.92
CA ASP A 173 -7.11 6.48 12.10
C ASP A 173 -6.33 7.64 11.46
N LEU A 174 -6.66 8.02 10.23
CA LEU A 174 -6.07 9.15 9.52
C LEU A 174 -6.36 10.53 10.18
N ILE A 175 -7.43 10.65 10.96
CA ILE A 175 -7.74 11.89 11.69
C ILE A 175 -6.92 11.98 12.97
N VAL A 176 -6.83 10.89 13.74
CA VAL A 176 -6.31 10.92 15.12
C VAL A 176 -4.83 10.50 15.21
N ASN A 177 -4.32 9.78 14.22
CA ASN A 177 -2.93 9.30 14.12
C ASN A 177 -2.21 9.95 12.92
N PRO A 178 -1.68 11.18 13.04
CA PRO A 178 -1.10 11.90 11.89
C PRO A 178 0.05 11.14 11.21
N GLN A 179 0.83 10.35 11.97
CA GLN A 179 1.94 9.54 11.44
C GLN A 179 1.49 8.50 10.41
N VAL A 180 0.23 8.06 10.47
CA VAL A 180 -0.34 7.11 9.48
C VAL A 180 -0.45 7.76 8.10
N ARG A 181 -0.71 9.07 8.03
CA ARG A 181 -0.74 9.82 6.77
C ARG A 181 0.60 9.81 6.05
N ASP A 182 1.70 9.92 6.81
CA ASP A 182 3.06 9.94 6.24
C ASP A 182 3.38 8.67 5.47
N VAL A 183 2.90 7.51 5.94
CA VAL A 183 3.07 6.23 5.23
C VAL A 183 2.47 6.32 3.82
N PHE A 184 1.25 6.83 3.70
CA PHE A 184 0.56 6.93 2.40
C PHE A 184 1.13 8.03 1.51
N VAL A 185 1.61 9.14 2.08
CA VAL A 185 2.33 10.18 1.34
C VAL A 185 3.63 9.60 0.77
N LYS A 186 4.40 8.87 1.59
CA LYS A 186 5.63 8.20 1.14
C LYS A 186 5.33 7.13 0.08
N ARG A 187 4.25 6.34 0.23
CA ARG A 187 3.81 5.40 -0.80
C ARG A 187 3.58 6.09 -2.15
N ALA A 188 2.88 7.23 -2.15
CA ALA A 188 2.66 8.00 -3.37
C ALA A 188 3.98 8.53 -3.96
N GLN A 189 4.92 8.97 -3.11
CA GLN A 189 6.25 9.43 -3.53
C GLN A 189 7.10 8.29 -4.11
N ILE A 190 7.02 7.06 -3.56
CA ILE A 190 7.67 5.86 -4.11
C ILE A 190 7.22 5.66 -5.56
N ILE A 191 5.91 5.56 -5.77
CA ILE A 191 5.33 5.33 -7.11
C ILE A 191 5.71 6.47 -8.07
N ALA A 192 5.62 7.72 -7.64
CA ALA A 192 6.02 8.87 -8.46
C ALA A 192 7.51 8.82 -8.85
N THR A 193 8.39 8.46 -7.90
CA THR A 193 9.83 8.33 -8.16
C THR A 193 10.15 7.20 -9.13
N MET A 194 9.45 6.07 -9.02
CA MET A 194 9.58 4.94 -9.98
C MET A 194 9.13 5.36 -11.38
N ARG A 195 7.99 6.06 -11.51
CA ARG A 195 7.53 6.60 -12.80
C ARG A 195 8.55 7.53 -13.43
N GLU A 196 9.08 8.49 -12.65
CA GLU A 196 10.16 9.37 -13.13
C GLU A 196 11.37 8.58 -13.63
N TYR A 197 11.74 7.51 -12.92
CA TYR A 197 12.90 6.68 -13.25
C TYR A 197 12.68 5.87 -14.53
N PHE A 198 11.52 5.24 -14.69
CA PHE A 198 11.17 4.44 -15.87
C PHE A 198 10.97 5.32 -17.11
N ASN A 199 10.30 6.46 -16.98
CA ASN A 199 10.13 7.41 -18.08
C ASN A 199 11.49 7.96 -18.57
N ALA A 200 12.42 8.23 -17.64
CA ALA A 200 13.78 8.65 -18.00
C ALA A 200 14.58 7.55 -18.71
N ALA A 201 14.26 6.27 -18.47
CA ALA A 201 14.82 5.14 -19.20
C ALA A 201 14.14 4.88 -20.55
N GLY A 202 13.13 5.69 -20.93
CA GLY A 202 12.40 5.56 -22.20
C GLY A 202 11.29 4.50 -22.20
N CYS A 203 10.85 4.04 -21.03
CA CYS A 203 9.74 3.11 -20.92
C CYS A 203 8.39 3.82 -20.92
N LEU A 204 7.38 3.18 -21.50
CA LEU A 204 6.00 3.66 -21.57
C LEU A 204 5.15 3.03 -20.48
N GLU A 205 4.40 3.83 -19.71
CA GLU A 205 3.35 3.32 -18.83
C GLU A 205 2.16 2.85 -19.64
N VAL A 206 1.69 1.63 -19.38
CA VAL A 206 0.58 1.01 -20.12
C VAL A 206 -0.44 0.42 -19.15
N GLU A 207 -1.61 0.06 -19.66
CA GLU A 207 -2.65 -0.66 -18.95
C GLU A 207 -3.03 -1.92 -19.72
N THR A 208 -3.12 -3.05 -19.01
CA THR A 208 -3.49 -4.34 -19.58
C THR A 208 -4.75 -4.89 -18.91
N PRO A 209 -5.45 -5.88 -19.50
CA PRO A 209 -6.72 -6.36 -18.98
C PRO A 209 -6.63 -6.95 -17.57
N ILE A 210 -7.52 -6.50 -16.67
CA ILE A 210 -7.74 -7.13 -15.37
C ILE A 210 -8.54 -8.42 -15.52
N LEU A 211 -9.58 -8.41 -16.37
CA LEU A 211 -10.38 -9.59 -16.68
C LEU A 211 -9.75 -10.36 -17.84
N GLN A 212 -9.32 -11.57 -17.59
CA GLN A 212 -8.59 -12.40 -18.53
C GLN A 212 -9.37 -13.69 -18.84
N ALA A 213 -9.30 -14.15 -20.09
CA ALA A 213 -9.89 -15.42 -20.48
C ALA A 213 -9.08 -16.61 -19.94
N ILE A 214 -7.77 -16.44 -19.79
CA ILE A 214 -6.83 -17.44 -19.28
C ILE A 214 -5.94 -16.75 -18.24
N PRO A 215 -5.90 -17.22 -16.97
CA PRO A 215 -4.97 -16.69 -16.00
C PRO A 215 -3.56 -17.21 -16.29
N GLY A 216 -2.55 -16.36 -16.21
CA GLY A 216 -1.16 -16.75 -16.48
C GLY A 216 -0.16 -15.72 -15.98
N GLY A 217 1.14 -16.03 -16.13
CA GLY A 217 2.24 -15.16 -15.69
C GLY A 217 2.68 -15.38 -14.24
N ALA A 218 1.98 -16.23 -13.47
CA ALA A 218 2.37 -16.63 -12.12
C ALA A 218 1.77 -17.98 -11.76
N THR A 219 2.29 -18.60 -10.69
CA THR A 219 1.69 -19.78 -10.05
C THR A 219 0.85 -19.29 -8.87
N ALA A 220 -0.46 -19.14 -9.05
CA ALA A 220 -1.39 -18.69 -8.03
C ALA A 220 -2.83 -19.08 -8.37
N ARG A 221 -3.70 -19.15 -7.35
CA ARG A 221 -5.11 -19.42 -7.54
C ARG A 221 -5.86 -18.14 -7.93
N PRO A 222 -6.57 -18.08 -9.09
CA PRO A 222 -7.31 -16.90 -9.52
C PRO A 222 -8.67 -16.75 -8.82
N PHE A 223 -9.20 -15.52 -8.76
CA PHE A 223 -10.63 -15.28 -8.57
C PHE A 223 -11.34 -15.46 -9.90
N ILE A 224 -12.51 -16.12 -9.89
CA ILE A 224 -13.33 -16.36 -11.06
C ILE A 224 -14.57 -15.46 -10.99
N THR A 225 -14.93 -14.86 -12.12
CA THR A 225 -16.15 -14.05 -12.29
C THR A 225 -16.87 -14.44 -13.58
N HIS A 226 -18.17 -14.17 -13.68
CA HIS A 226 -18.98 -14.52 -14.83
C HIS A 226 -19.37 -13.28 -15.65
N HIS A 227 -19.16 -13.34 -16.97
CA HIS A 227 -19.59 -12.31 -17.92
C HIS A 227 -20.99 -12.62 -18.46
N ASN A 228 -22.02 -12.04 -17.88
CA ASN A 228 -23.43 -12.36 -18.16
C ASN A 228 -23.83 -12.27 -19.64
N ALA A 229 -23.35 -11.26 -20.36
CA ALA A 229 -23.74 -11.04 -21.76
C ALA A 229 -23.14 -12.06 -22.74
N LEU A 230 -21.97 -12.62 -22.41
CA LEU A 230 -21.29 -13.62 -23.24
C LEU A 230 -21.46 -15.04 -22.70
N ASP A 231 -22.04 -15.18 -21.50
CA ASP A 231 -22.22 -16.46 -20.80
C ASP A 231 -20.90 -17.25 -20.68
N ILE A 232 -19.82 -16.55 -20.25
CA ILE A 232 -18.48 -17.12 -20.08
C ILE A 232 -17.89 -16.73 -18.73
N ASP A 233 -17.05 -17.61 -18.19
CA ASP A 233 -16.22 -17.28 -17.04
C ASP A 233 -14.97 -16.53 -17.46
N LEU A 234 -14.61 -15.53 -16.64
CA LEU A 234 -13.38 -14.77 -16.75
C LEU A 234 -12.63 -14.84 -15.41
N TYR A 235 -11.34 -14.64 -15.49
CA TYR A 235 -10.44 -14.69 -14.35
C TYR A 235 -9.90 -13.29 -14.05
N MET A 236 -9.89 -12.90 -12.78
CA MET A 236 -9.14 -11.71 -12.37
C MET A 236 -7.65 -12.04 -12.44
N ARG A 237 -6.87 -11.18 -13.06
CA ARG A 237 -5.44 -11.42 -13.31
C ARG A 237 -4.66 -11.71 -12.03
N ILE A 238 -3.77 -12.68 -12.11
CA ILE A 238 -2.81 -13.04 -11.06
C ILE A 238 -1.44 -12.38 -11.29
N ALA A 239 -1.17 -11.95 -12.53
CA ALA A 239 -0.02 -11.20 -13.01
C ALA A 239 -0.38 -10.52 -14.35
N ASN A 240 0.37 -9.51 -14.75
CA ASN A 240 0.22 -8.81 -16.03
C ASN A 240 1.32 -9.15 -17.05
N GLU A 241 2.26 -10.00 -16.70
CA GLU A 241 3.44 -10.42 -17.45
C GLU A 241 3.17 -10.75 -18.92
N LEU A 242 2.26 -11.70 -19.20
CA LEU A 242 2.05 -12.21 -20.57
C LEU A 242 1.51 -11.14 -21.52
N TYR A 243 0.73 -10.17 -21.02
CA TYR A 243 0.25 -9.04 -21.82
C TYR A 243 1.33 -8.01 -22.08
N LEU A 244 2.20 -7.72 -21.10
CA LEU A 244 3.32 -6.80 -21.27
C LEU A 244 4.34 -7.34 -22.28
N LYS A 245 4.64 -8.64 -22.25
CA LYS A 245 5.48 -9.30 -23.26
C LYS A 245 4.89 -9.20 -24.66
N ARG A 246 3.56 -9.32 -24.84
CA ARG A 246 2.89 -9.10 -26.14
C ARG A 246 3.11 -7.68 -26.66
N LEU A 247 3.22 -6.68 -25.79
CA LEU A 247 3.54 -5.31 -26.20
C LEU A 247 4.98 -5.17 -26.68
N ILE A 248 5.93 -5.90 -26.07
CA ILE A 248 7.32 -5.98 -26.56
C ILE A 248 7.35 -6.64 -27.95
N VAL A 249 6.62 -7.74 -28.16
CA VAL A 249 6.43 -8.33 -29.51
C VAL A 249 5.86 -7.29 -30.49
N GLY A 250 4.94 -6.45 -30.02
CA GLY A 250 4.34 -5.37 -30.80
C GLY A 250 5.27 -4.21 -31.14
N GLY A 251 6.54 -4.24 -30.67
CA GLY A 251 7.59 -3.29 -31.05
C GLY A 251 7.88 -2.18 -30.05
N TYR A 252 7.32 -2.22 -28.84
CA TYR A 252 7.73 -1.30 -27.78
C TYR A 252 9.08 -1.74 -27.19
N ASN A 253 10.02 -0.80 -27.02
CA ASN A 253 11.34 -1.10 -26.45
C ASN A 253 11.32 -1.17 -24.92
N GLY A 254 10.33 -0.60 -24.25
CA GLY A 254 10.17 -0.66 -22.82
C GLY A 254 8.75 -0.30 -22.43
N VAL A 255 8.12 -1.15 -21.61
CA VAL A 255 6.76 -0.93 -21.07
C VAL A 255 6.74 -1.25 -19.59
N TYR A 256 5.92 -0.54 -18.83
CA TYR A 256 5.67 -0.86 -17.42
C TYR A 256 4.21 -0.59 -17.02
N GLU A 257 3.77 -1.27 -15.98
CA GLU A 257 2.43 -1.10 -15.42
C GLU A 257 2.49 -1.16 -13.90
N PHE A 258 1.79 -0.25 -13.22
CA PHE A 258 1.43 -0.39 -11.82
C PHE A 258 0.07 -1.05 -11.76
N ALA A 259 0.05 -2.34 -11.51
CA ALA A 259 -1.10 -3.22 -11.64
C ALA A 259 -1.72 -3.56 -10.28
N LYS A 260 -3.04 -3.75 -10.26
CA LYS A 260 -3.70 -4.53 -9.23
C LYS A 260 -3.77 -5.97 -9.68
N ASP A 261 -3.19 -6.87 -8.90
CA ASP A 261 -3.25 -8.30 -9.09
C ASP A 261 -4.04 -8.95 -7.97
N PHE A 262 -4.61 -10.12 -8.25
CA PHE A 262 -5.59 -10.78 -7.41
C PHE A 262 -5.21 -12.25 -7.25
N ARG A 263 -4.95 -12.69 -5.99
CA ARG A 263 -4.66 -14.09 -5.67
C ARG A 263 -5.63 -14.57 -4.61
N ASN A 264 -6.39 -15.62 -4.94
CA ASN A 264 -7.42 -16.19 -4.07
C ASN A 264 -6.78 -17.14 -3.03
N GLU A 265 -5.98 -16.57 -2.17
CA GLU A 265 -5.16 -17.24 -1.18
C GLU A 265 -5.40 -16.67 0.23
N GLY A 266 -4.64 -17.12 1.22
CA GLY A 266 -4.75 -16.67 2.60
C GLY A 266 -4.35 -15.20 2.80
N MET A 267 -4.81 -14.62 3.91
CA MET A 267 -4.44 -13.27 4.35
C MET A 267 -3.60 -13.38 5.62
N ASP A 268 -2.45 -12.72 5.62
CA ASP A 268 -1.57 -12.62 6.77
C ASP A 268 -0.94 -11.22 6.90
N LYS A 269 0.15 -11.10 7.64
CA LYS A 269 0.86 -9.82 7.82
C LYS A 269 1.58 -9.32 6.56
N THR A 270 1.80 -10.18 5.59
CA THR A 270 2.58 -9.92 4.37
C THR A 270 1.80 -10.13 3.08
N HIS A 271 0.61 -10.74 3.16
CA HIS A 271 -0.22 -11.07 2.02
C HIS A 271 -1.63 -10.49 2.14
N ASN A 272 -2.13 -9.93 1.04
CA ASN A 272 -3.50 -9.46 0.85
C ASN A 272 -4.00 -9.99 -0.50
N PRO A 273 -5.25 -10.47 -0.62
CA PRO A 273 -5.76 -11.06 -1.86
C PRO A 273 -5.76 -10.13 -3.06
N GLU A 274 -5.84 -8.84 -2.81
CA GLU A 274 -5.65 -7.75 -3.77
C GLU A 274 -4.40 -6.96 -3.37
N PHE A 275 -3.41 -6.88 -4.24
CA PHE A 275 -2.16 -6.18 -3.98
C PHE A 275 -1.71 -5.36 -5.19
N THR A 276 -0.75 -4.48 -5.00
CA THR A 276 -0.17 -3.70 -6.09
C THR A 276 1.19 -4.29 -6.47
N CYS A 277 1.29 -4.75 -7.72
CA CYS A 277 2.54 -5.12 -8.36
C CYS A 277 2.93 -4.06 -9.38
N MET A 278 4.21 -3.79 -9.51
CA MET A 278 4.79 -3.06 -10.63
C MET A 278 5.57 -4.04 -11.48
N GLU A 279 5.22 -4.13 -12.75
CA GLU A 279 6.00 -4.90 -13.72
C GLU A 279 6.57 -4.00 -14.81
N ILE A 280 7.80 -4.29 -15.22
CA ILE A 280 8.52 -3.59 -16.30
C ILE A 280 9.25 -4.60 -17.17
N TYR A 281 9.17 -4.40 -18.50
CA TYR A 281 9.85 -5.21 -19.52
C TYR A 281 10.62 -4.29 -20.44
N VAL A 282 11.92 -4.61 -20.66
CA VAL A 282 12.82 -3.78 -21.45
C VAL A 282 13.54 -4.64 -22.49
N ALA A 283 13.29 -4.35 -23.76
CA ALA A 283 13.94 -5.03 -24.89
C ALA A 283 15.43 -4.74 -24.95
N TYR A 284 16.19 -5.72 -25.48
CA TYR A 284 17.65 -5.67 -25.65
C TYR A 284 18.42 -5.52 -24.33
N LYS A 285 17.83 -6.01 -23.23
CA LYS A 285 18.40 -6.07 -21.89
C LYS A 285 18.35 -7.50 -21.38
N ASP A 286 19.20 -7.79 -20.39
CA ASP A 286 19.24 -9.07 -19.69
C ASP A 286 19.11 -8.89 -18.17
N TYR A 287 19.07 -9.99 -17.43
CA TYR A 287 18.89 -9.98 -15.97
C TYR A 287 20.03 -9.27 -15.22
N ILE A 288 21.26 -9.25 -15.77
CA ILE A 288 22.40 -8.55 -15.18
C ILE A 288 22.18 -7.03 -15.22
N TRP A 289 21.74 -6.53 -16.38
CA TRP A 289 21.37 -5.12 -16.51
C TRP A 289 20.21 -4.77 -15.59
N MET A 290 19.25 -5.68 -15.44
CA MET A 290 18.08 -5.44 -14.57
C MET A 290 18.46 -5.36 -13.08
N MET A 291 19.43 -6.15 -12.61
CA MET A 291 19.96 -6.01 -11.24
C MET A 291 20.54 -4.61 -11.02
N ASP A 292 21.40 -4.12 -11.90
CA ASP A 292 21.98 -2.76 -11.82
C ASP A 292 20.92 -1.66 -11.90
N PHE A 293 19.86 -1.90 -12.68
CA PHE A 293 18.74 -0.97 -12.82
C PHE A 293 17.93 -0.86 -11.54
N VAL A 294 17.63 -1.98 -10.92
CA VAL A 294 16.81 -2.06 -9.69
C VAL A 294 17.56 -1.48 -8.49
N GLU A 295 18.82 -1.83 -8.27
CA GLU A 295 19.56 -1.33 -7.11
C GLU A 295 19.71 0.21 -7.15
N LYS A 296 19.96 0.80 -8.33
CA LYS A 296 20.00 2.26 -8.51
C LYS A 296 18.63 2.93 -8.31
N MET A 297 17.56 2.26 -8.71
CA MET A 297 16.19 2.74 -8.46
C MET A 297 15.88 2.77 -6.97
N LEU A 298 16.19 1.71 -6.24
CA LEU A 298 15.94 1.62 -4.79
C LEU A 298 16.78 2.64 -4.01
N GLU A 299 18.06 2.81 -4.37
CA GLU A 299 18.90 3.88 -3.81
C GLU A 299 18.27 5.26 -4.02
N LYS A 300 17.81 5.56 -5.24
CA LYS A 300 17.13 6.84 -5.55
C LYS A 300 15.86 7.03 -4.71
N ILE A 301 15.07 5.98 -4.52
CA ILE A 301 13.86 6.03 -3.69
C ILE A 301 14.22 6.34 -2.23
N ALA A 302 15.19 5.63 -1.66
CA ALA A 302 15.63 5.85 -0.28
C ALA A 302 16.14 7.30 -0.07
N LEU A 303 16.99 7.79 -0.96
CA LEU A 303 17.49 9.18 -0.94
C LEU A 303 16.35 10.21 -1.06
N LYS A 304 15.36 9.96 -1.92
CA LYS A 304 14.20 10.86 -2.11
C LYS A 304 13.32 10.94 -0.87
N LEU A 305 13.12 9.83 -0.17
CA LEU A 305 12.23 9.76 0.99
C LEU A 305 12.89 10.18 2.31
N HIS A 306 14.18 9.87 2.46
CA HIS A 306 14.88 9.96 3.75
C HIS A 306 16.11 10.87 3.72
N GLY A 307 16.60 11.28 2.53
CA GLY A 307 17.86 12.02 2.38
C GLY A 307 19.11 11.17 2.65
N THR A 308 18.95 9.86 2.87
CA THR A 308 20.00 8.86 3.10
C THR A 308 19.61 7.54 2.45
N THR A 309 20.58 6.66 2.19
CA THR A 309 20.34 5.30 1.69
C THR A 309 19.97 4.32 2.81
N VAL A 310 20.27 4.67 4.07
CA VAL A 310 19.97 3.84 5.23
C VAL A 310 18.54 4.08 5.69
N VAL A 311 17.76 3.00 5.75
CA VAL A 311 16.36 3.00 6.14
C VAL A 311 16.17 2.12 7.38
N LYS A 312 15.47 2.65 8.38
CA LYS A 312 15.14 1.87 9.58
C LYS A 312 13.90 1.01 9.34
N ILE A 313 14.04 -0.32 9.47
CA ILE A 313 12.98 -1.32 9.34
C ILE A 313 12.88 -2.11 10.63
N GLY A 314 11.86 -1.84 11.44
CA GLY A 314 11.78 -2.38 12.80
C GLY A 314 12.98 -1.90 13.63
N ASP A 315 13.74 -2.85 14.19
CA ASP A 315 14.95 -2.55 14.97
C ASP A 315 16.25 -2.56 14.15
N ARG A 316 16.17 -2.77 12.83
CA ARG A 316 17.32 -2.89 11.91
C ARG A 316 17.50 -1.62 11.09
N GLU A 317 18.73 -1.33 10.74
CA GLU A 317 19.11 -0.32 9.76
C GLU A 317 19.60 -1.03 8.49
N ILE A 318 18.93 -0.80 7.37
CA ILE A 318 19.19 -1.45 6.08
C ILE A 318 19.71 -0.41 5.10
N ASP A 319 20.85 -0.69 4.47
CA ASP A 319 21.45 0.21 3.48
C ASP A 319 21.02 -0.17 2.05
N PHE A 320 20.24 0.70 1.42
CA PHE A 320 19.80 0.56 0.03
C PHE A 320 20.78 1.17 -0.99
N LYS A 321 22.04 1.42 -0.58
CA LYS A 321 23.08 1.88 -1.50
C LYS A 321 23.37 0.79 -2.54
N ALA A 322 23.41 1.19 -3.82
CA ALA A 322 23.68 0.27 -4.94
C ALA A 322 24.99 -0.50 -4.76
N GLY A 323 25.01 -1.75 -5.26
CA GLY A 323 26.11 -2.69 -5.11
C GLY A 323 25.73 -3.89 -4.23
N TYR A 324 24.50 -4.39 -4.38
CA TYR A 324 23.96 -5.50 -3.60
C TYR A 324 24.70 -6.80 -3.88
N ARG A 325 24.77 -7.68 -2.87
CA ARG A 325 25.32 -9.02 -3.01
C ARG A 325 24.54 -9.80 -4.07
N ARG A 326 25.27 -10.56 -4.93
CA ARG A 326 24.71 -11.50 -5.90
C ARG A 326 25.16 -12.90 -5.50
N LEU A 327 24.22 -13.77 -5.15
CA LEU A 327 24.49 -15.09 -4.58
C LEU A 327 23.68 -16.15 -5.34
N PRO A 328 24.33 -17.12 -6.04
CA PRO A 328 23.61 -18.22 -6.67
C PRO A 328 22.83 -19.03 -5.64
N ILE A 329 21.59 -19.46 -5.97
CA ILE A 329 20.69 -20.16 -5.03
C ILE A 329 21.34 -21.44 -4.48
N LEU A 330 22.04 -22.22 -5.32
CA LEU A 330 22.69 -23.46 -4.88
C LEU A 330 23.85 -23.18 -3.92
N GLU A 331 24.59 -22.08 -4.12
CA GLU A 331 25.63 -21.65 -3.19
C GLU A 331 25.05 -21.09 -1.89
N ALA A 332 23.88 -20.42 -1.95
CA ALA A 332 23.16 -19.99 -0.75
C ALA A 332 22.76 -21.19 0.12
N ILE A 333 22.22 -22.24 -0.48
CA ILE A 333 21.86 -23.48 0.24
C ILE A 333 23.11 -24.12 0.85
N LYS A 334 24.20 -24.16 0.11
CA LYS A 334 25.47 -24.69 0.62
C LYS A 334 26.03 -23.86 1.78
N GLU A 335 25.92 -22.53 1.70
CA GLU A 335 26.39 -21.60 2.74
C GLU A 335 25.57 -21.72 4.04
N TYR A 336 24.24 -21.75 3.94
CA TYR A 336 23.35 -21.65 5.10
C TYR A 336 22.81 -23.01 5.59
N ALA A 337 22.49 -23.96 4.69
CA ALA A 337 22.05 -25.30 5.06
C ALA A 337 23.19 -26.32 5.18
N GLY A 338 24.40 -25.98 4.72
CA GLY A 338 25.59 -26.83 4.80
C GLY A 338 25.55 -28.04 3.86
N VAL A 339 24.69 -28.06 2.85
CA VAL A 339 24.54 -29.17 1.90
C VAL A 339 24.69 -28.67 0.48
N ASP A 340 25.37 -29.47 -0.35
CA ASP A 340 25.49 -29.21 -1.78
C ASP A 340 24.45 -30.03 -2.52
N VAL A 341 23.42 -29.34 -3.04
CA VAL A 341 22.28 -29.97 -3.72
C VAL A 341 22.41 -30.00 -5.24
N LYS A 342 23.55 -29.54 -5.78
CA LYS A 342 23.79 -29.48 -7.22
C LYS A 342 23.73 -30.87 -7.85
N GLY A 343 22.85 -31.07 -8.84
CA GLY A 343 22.68 -32.29 -9.60
C GLY A 343 21.98 -33.44 -8.88
N MET A 344 21.41 -33.20 -7.68
CA MET A 344 20.61 -34.19 -6.97
C MET A 344 19.27 -34.43 -7.66
N GLY A 345 18.88 -35.71 -7.77
CA GLY A 345 17.54 -36.10 -8.20
C GLY A 345 16.49 -35.98 -7.10
N VAL A 346 15.21 -36.19 -7.47
CA VAL A 346 14.06 -36.07 -6.55
C VAL A 346 14.24 -36.90 -5.28
N ASP A 347 14.67 -38.15 -5.40
CA ASP A 347 14.82 -39.06 -4.25
C ASP A 347 15.95 -38.59 -3.30
N GLU A 348 17.08 -38.13 -3.85
CA GLU A 348 18.20 -37.60 -3.06
C GLU A 348 17.82 -36.31 -2.35
N LEU A 349 17.08 -35.41 -3.02
CA LEU A 349 16.57 -34.18 -2.43
C LEU A 349 15.56 -34.46 -1.31
N ARG A 350 14.66 -35.45 -1.48
CA ARG A 350 13.72 -35.87 -0.43
C ARG A 350 14.45 -36.41 0.80
N GLU A 351 15.48 -37.21 0.60
CA GLU A 351 16.31 -37.69 1.73
C GLU A 351 17.05 -36.53 2.42
N THR A 352 17.51 -35.55 1.63
CA THR A 352 18.18 -34.35 2.14
C THR A 352 17.20 -33.49 2.95
N CYS A 353 15.99 -33.23 2.44
CA CYS A 353 14.93 -32.54 3.18
C CYS A 353 14.62 -33.25 4.50
N LYS A 354 14.50 -34.57 4.48
CA LYS A 354 14.26 -35.36 5.69
C LYS A 354 15.41 -35.21 6.72
N LYS A 355 16.66 -35.20 6.29
CA LYS A 355 17.82 -35.00 7.17
C LYS A 355 17.85 -33.59 7.75
N LEU A 356 17.39 -32.60 6.99
CA LEU A 356 17.28 -31.19 7.38
C LEU A 356 15.99 -30.86 8.14
N ASN A 357 15.08 -31.82 8.35
CA ASN A 357 13.74 -31.64 8.91
C ASN A 357 12.88 -30.62 8.13
N VAL A 358 13.06 -30.54 6.82
CA VAL A 358 12.23 -29.74 5.93
C VAL A 358 10.98 -30.54 5.55
N GLU A 359 9.80 -29.97 5.71
CA GLU A 359 8.54 -30.60 5.34
C GLU A 359 8.41 -30.70 3.82
N THR A 360 7.93 -31.85 3.34
CA THR A 360 7.78 -32.08 1.90
C THR A 360 6.46 -32.81 1.58
N GLU A 361 5.90 -32.51 0.41
CA GLU A 361 4.73 -33.21 -0.12
C GLU A 361 5.13 -34.23 -1.20
N PRO A 362 4.36 -35.32 -1.37
CA PRO A 362 4.63 -36.34 -2.40
C PRO A 362 4.67 -35.80 -3.84
N SER A 363 3.96 -34.71 -4.12
CA SER A 363 3.88 -34.04 -5.43
C SER A 363 5.09 -33.17 -5.77
N MET A 364 5.95 -32.83 -4.79
CA MET A 364 7.09 -31.93 -5.01
C MET A 364 8.15 -32.54 -5.91
N GLY A 365 8.46 -31.89 -7.03
CA GLY A 365 9.59 -32.16 -7.91
C GLY A 365 10.87 -31.50 -7.43
N VAL A 366 11.94 -31.60 -8.25
CA VAL A 366 13.29 -31.06 -7.95
C VAL A 366 13.23 -29.57 -7.53
N GLY A 367 12.57 -28.74 -8.33
CA GLY A 367 12.47 -27.31 -8.07
C GLY A 367 11.83 -26.98 -6.72
N LYS A 368 10.65 -27.56 -6.43
CA LYS A 368 9.91 -27.34 -5.16
C LYS A 368 10.69 -27.85 -3.92
N LEU A 369 11.47 -28.91 -4.07
CA LEU A 369 12.31 -29.44 -2.98
C LEU A 369 13.51 -28.52 -2.70
N ILE A 370 14.13 -27.97 -3.74
CA ILE A 370 15.21 -26.97 -3.59
C ILE A 370 14.66 -25.70 -2.94
N ASP A 371 13.49 -25.23 -3.39
CA ASP A 371 12.80 -24.07 -2.85
C ASP A 371 12.45 -24.24 -1.36
N ALA A 372 11.95 -25.42 -0.98
CA ALA A 372 11.65 -25.72 0.41
C ALA A 372 12.91 -25.67 1.32
N ILE A 373 14.06 -26.19 0.84
CA ILE A 373 15.32 -26.09 1.58
C ILE A 373 15.77 -24.61 1.68
N PHE A 374 15.66 -23.87 0.59
CA PHE A 374 16.04 -22.46 0.53
C PHE A 374 15.18 -21.61 1.48
N GLY A 375 13.86 -21.78 1.45
CA GLY A 375 12.93 -21.07 2.31
C GLY A 375 13.21 -21.29 3.79
N GLU A 376 13.46 -22.54 4.19
CA GLU A 376 13.68 -22.89 5.59
C GLU A 376 15.05 -22.44 6.13
N TYR A 377 16.12 -22.49 5.29
CA TYR A 377 17.49 -22.29 5.76
C TYR A 377 18.16 -21.01 5.29
N CYS A 378 17.69 -20.39 4.22
CA CYS A 378 18.42 -19.26 3.61
C CYS A 378 17.70 -17.92 3.80
N GLU A 379 16.37 -17.85 3.63
CA GLU A 379 15.64 -16.59 3.60
C GLU A 379 15.86 -15.73 4.84
N GLU A 380 15.82 -16.33 6.04
CA GLU A 380 15.96 -15.59 7.32
C GLU A 380 17.31 -14.90 7.47
N HIS A 381 18.34 -15.35 6.75
CA HIS A 381 19.69 -14.80 6.78
C HIS A 381 19.89 -13.64 5.78
N LEU A 382 18.97 -13.45 4.83
CA LEU A 382 19.05 -12.43 3.78
C LEU A 382 18.53 -11.07 4.30
N ILE A 383 19.26 -10.47 5.22
CA ILE A 383 18.84 -9.22 5.89
C ILE A 383 19.09 -8.01 5.02
N GLU A 384 20.35 -7.82 4.58
CA GLU A 384 20.73 -6.77 3.63
C GLU A 384 20.21 -7.10 2.23
N PRO A 385 19.95 -6.08 1.38
CA PRO A 385 19.50 -6.32 0.01
C PRO A 385 20.44 -7.27 -0.72
N THR A 386 19.92 -8.44 -1.11
CA THR A 386 20.71 -9.51 -1.73
C THR A 386 19.93 -10.09 -2.91
N PHE A 387 20.57 -10.14 -4.07
CA PHE A 387 20.07 -10.87 -5.22
C PHE A 387 20.43 -12.35 -5.08
N ILE A 388 19.43 -13.21 -5.04
CA ILE A 388 19.59 -14.65 -5.23
C ILE A 388 19.43 -14.91 -6.72
N ILE A 389 20.42 -15.53 -7.34
CA ILE A 389 20.52 -15.68 -8.80
C ILE A 389 20.62 -17.15 -9.22
N ASP A 390 20.43 -17.39 -10.51
CA ASP A 390 20.73 -18.66 -11.19
C ASP A 390 19.90 -19.84 -10.68
N TYR A 391 18.56 -19.66 -10.72
CA TYR A 391 17.60 -20.68 -10.31
C TYR A 391 17.57 -21.89 -11.25
N PRO A 392 17.29 -23.10 -10.75
CA PRO A 392 17.03 -24.28 -11.60
C PRO A 392 15.91 -24.06 -12.61
N VAL A 393 16.02 -24.69 -13.78
CA VAL A 393 15.05 -24.54 -14.88
C VAL A 393 13.64 -24.92 -14.45
N GLU A 394 13.50 -25.95 -13.63
CA GLU A 394 12.22 -26.47 -13.14
C GLU A 394 11.43 -25.47 -12.29
N MET A 395 12.11 -24.46 -11.73
CA MET A 395 11.50 -23.38 -10.92
C MET A 395 11.05 -22.18 -11.75
N SER A 396 11.33 -22.15 -13.06
CA SER A 396 11.28 -20.89 -13.82
C SER A 396 10.73 -21.09 -15.24
N PRO A 397 9.41 -21.38 -15.40
CA PRO A 397 8.82 -21.78 -16.69
C PRO A 397 8.81 -20.67 -17.76
N LEU A 398 8.97 -19.39 -17.39
CA LEU A 398 8.94 -18.23 -18.30
C LEU A 398 10.32 -17.61 -18.53
N THR A 399 11.37 -18.22 -17.98
CA THR A 399 12.73 -17.67 -17.94
C THR A 399 13.64 -18.38 -18.95
N LYS A 400 14.53 -17.60 -19.56
CA LYS A 400 15.56 -18.12 -20.46
C LYS A 400 16.58 -18.97 -19.72
N ARG A 401 17.03 -20.07 -20.34
CA ARG A 401 18.13 -20.90 -19.81
C ARG A 401 19.39 -20.05 -19.68
N HIS A 402 20.16 -20.34 -18.63
CA HIS A 402 21.42 -19.66 -18.38
C HIS A 402 22.43 -19.92 -19.51
N ARG A 403 23.16 -18.88 -19.93
CA ARG A 403 24.06 -18.89 -21.09
C ARG A 403 25.23 -19.84 -20.97
N GLU A 404 25.66 -20.18 -19.75
CA GLU A 404 26.80 -21.05 -19.47
C GLU A 404 26.40 -22.43 -18.93
N ASP A 405 25.32 -22.53 -18.16
CA ASP A 405 24.81 -23.78 -17.56
C ASP A 405 23.30 -23.95 -17.90
N PRO A 406 22.96 -24.77 -18.90
CA PRO A 406 21.58 -24.93 -19.34
C PRO A 406 20.64 -25.61 -18.33
N THR A 407 21.15 -26.11 -17.21
CA THR A 407 20.34 -26.63 -16.09
C THR A 407 19.81 -25.51 -15.19
N LEU A 408 20.33 -24.28 -15.34
CA LEU A 408 19.96 -23.09 -14.63
C LEU A 408 19.22 -22.10 -15.54
N THR A 409 18.72 -21.03 -14.97
CA THR A 409 18.06 -19.93 -15.67
C THR A 409 18.68 -18.58 -15.32
N GLU A 410 18.59 -17.61 -16.22
CA GLU A 410 18.97 -16.22 -16.00
C GLU A 410 17.88 -15.48 -15.20
N ARG A 411 17.73 -15.83 -13.91
CA ARG A 411 16.73 -15.30 -12.98
C ARG A 411 17.39 -14.78 -11.72
N PHE A 412 16.80 -13.75 -11.16
CA PHE A 412 17.08 -13.36 -9.79
C PHE A 412 15.80 -13.05 -9.00
N GLU A 413 15.88 -13.24 -7.72
CA GLU A 413 14.97 -12.66 -6.75
C GLU A 413 15.74 -11.73 -5.81
N LEU A 414 15.18 -10.56 -5.49
CA LEU A 414 15.76 -9.62 -4.55
C LEU A 414 15.14 -9.83 -3.18
N PHE A 415 15.96 -10.19 -2.20
CA PHE A 415 15.56 -10.34 -0.80
C PHE A 415 16.00 -9.14 0.03
N VAL A 416 15.15 -8.72 0.96
CA VAL A 416 15.42 -7.71 1.99
C VAL A 416 14.72 -8.13 3.27
N CYS A 417 15.43 -8.12 4.38
CA CYS A 417 14.91 -8.55 5.69
C CYS A 417 14.24 -9.94 5.67
N GLY A 418 14.80 -10.89 4.91
CA GLY A 418 14.28 -12.25 4.78
C GLY A 418 12.98 -12.35 3.98
N LYS A 419 12.70 -11.38 3.11
CA LYS A 419 11.50 -11.39 2.29
C LYS A 419 11.83 -11.00 0.84
N GLU A 420 11.26 -11.74 -0.10
CA GLU A 420 11.31 -11.42 -1.52
C GLU A 420 10.63 -10.05 -1.76
N LEU A 421 11.35 -9.14 -2.40
CA LEU A 421 10.86 -7.83 -2.82
C LEU A 421 10.55 -7.78 -4.31
N ALA A 422 11.37 -8.43 -5.13
CA ALA A 422 11.28 -8.41 -6.58
C ALA A 422 11.77 -9.72 -7.19
N ASN A 423 11.19 -10.08 -8.35
CA ASN A 423 11.56 -11.23 -9.17
C ASN A 423 11.78 -10.76 -10.60
N ALA A 424 12.87 -11.16 -11.23
CA ALA A 424 13.23 -10.73 -12.57
C ALA A 424 14.09 -11.77 -13.29
N TYR A 425 14.04 -11.70 -14.63
CA TYR A 425 14.82 -12.62 -15.45
C TYR A 425 15.05 -12.10 -16.88
N SER A 426 15.96 -12.76 -17.59
CA SER A 426 15.99 -12.73 -19.05
C SER A 426 14.82 -13.57 -19.57
N GLU A 427 13.96 -12.96 -20.39
CA GLU A 427 12.72 -13.56 -20.84
C GLU A 427 12.95 -14.73 -21.79
N LEU A 428 12.21 -15.80 -21.60
CA LEU A 428 12.12 -16.89 -22.57
C LEU A 428 11.41 -16.36 -23.82
N ASN A 429 12.11 -16.29 -24.93
CA ASN A 429 11.62 -15.78 -26.20
C ASN A 429 11.66 -16.82 -27.35
N ASP A 430 11.96 -18.08 -27.02
CA ASP A 430 11.84 -19.22 -27.92
C ASP A 430 10.41 -19.81 -27.79
N PRO A 431 9.56 -19.73 -28.83
CA PRO A 431 8.19 -20.22 -28.76
C PRO A 431 8.09 -21.73 -28.58
N ILE A 432 9.09 -22.49 -29.04
CA ILE A 432 9.11 -23.96 -28.93
C ILE A 432 9.42 -24.37 -27.49
N ASP A 433 10.54 -23.86 -26.92
CA ASP A 433 10.88 -24.10 -25.51
C ASP A 433 9.75 -23.60 -24.58
N GLN A 434 9.10 -22.46 -24.90
CA GLN A 434 8.00 -21.94 -24.10
C GLN A 434 6.77 -22.87 -24.11
N LEU A 435 6.42 -23.41 -25.26
CA LEU A 435 5.32 -24.39 -25.37
C LEU A 435 5.62 -25.66 -24.58
N GLU A 436 6.81 -26.22 -24.72
CA GLU A 436 7.27 -27.40 -23.98
C GLU A 436 7.12 -27.19 -22.46
N ARG A 437 7.56 -26.03 -21.95
CA ARG A 437 7.44 -25.71 -20.52
C ARG A 437 6.00 -25.50 -20.06
N PHE A 438 5.12 -24.94 -20.87
CA PHE A 438 3.70 -24.86 -20.56
C PHE A 438 3.06 -26.26 -20.52
N GLU A 439 3.45 -27.18 -21.40
CA GLU A 439 2.97 -28.56 -21.39
C GLU A 439 3.45 -29.31 -20.14
N GLU A 440 4.70 -29.09 -19.71
CA GLU A 440 5.22 -29.61 -18.44
C GLU A 440 4.43 -29.08 -17.23
N GLN A 441 4.12 -27.79 -17.18
CA GLN A 441 3.29 -27.19 -16.14
C GLN A 441 1.85 -27.74 -16.14
N ALA A 442 1.24 -27.92 -17.32
CA ALA A 442 -0.09 -28.50 -17.45
C ALA A 442 -0.12 -29.98 -16.99
N ALA A 443 0.96 -30.72 -17.20
CA ALA A 443 1.10 -32.10 -16.67
C ALA A 443 1.15 -32.10 -15.13
N LEU A 444 1.82 -31.18 -14.48
CA LEU A 444 1.81 -31.03 -13.02
C LEU A 444 0.41 -30.75 -12.48
N LYS A 445 -0.37 -29.91 -13.17
CA LYS A 445 -1.77 -29.63 -12.83
C LYS A 445 -2.65 -30.89 -12.86
N SER A 446 -2.45 -31.75 -13.85
CA SER A 446 -3.19 -33.03 -13.94
C SER A 446 -2.87 -34.01 -12.79
N HIS A 447 -1.76 -33.78 -12.09
CA HIS A 447 -1.32 -34.56 -10.91
C HIS A 447 -1.68 -33.88 -9.56
N GLY A 448 -2.52 -32.82 -9.59
CA GLY A 448 -3.08 -32.22 -8.39
C GLY A 448 -2.39 -30.93 -7.92
N ASP A 449 -1.55 -30.31 -8.75
CA ASP A 449 -1.00 -28.98 -8.49
C ASP A 449 -1.98 -27.90 -8.98
N ASP A 450 -2.84 -27.41 -8.09
CA ASP A 450 -3.87 -26.41 -8.40
C ASP A 450 -3.28 -25.04 -8.79
N GLU A 451 -2.00 -24.78 -8.51
CA GLU A 451 -1.32 -23.53 -8.80
C GLU A 451 -0.59 -23.55 -10.15
N ALA A 452 -0.44 -24.71 -10.78
CA ALA A 452 0.24 -24.86 -12.05
C ALA A 452 -0.42 -24.04 -13.17
N MET A 453 0.40 -23.46 -14.05
CA MET A 453 -0.06 -22.56 -15.11
C MET A 453 -0.93 -23.25 -16.15
N PHE A 454 -1.85 -22.48 -16.75
CA PHE A 454 -2.58 -22.85 -17.95
C PHE A 454 -1.74 -22.56 -19.19
N ILE A 455 -1.97 -23.34 -20.26
CA ILE A 455 -1.32 -23.07 -21.56
C ILE A 455 -2.02 -21.88 -22.22
N ASP A 456 -1.30 -20.78 -22.41
CA ASP A 456 -1.76 -19.64 -23.20
C ASP A 456 -1.22 -19.75 -24.64
N TYR A 457 -1.97 -20.43 -25.51
CA TYR A 457 -1.62 -20.60 -26.93
C TYR A 457 -1.56 -19.28 -27.70
N ASP A 458 -2.27 -18.24 -27.26
CA ASP A 458 -2.20 -16.93 -27.89
C ASP A 458 -0.88 -16.22 -27.57
N PHE A 459 -0.37 -16.42 -26.36
CA PHE A 459 0.97 -15.96 -25.99
C PHE A 459 2.07 -16.68 -26.77
N VAL A 460 1.98 -18.02 -26.90
CA VAL A 460 2.93 -18.78 -27.74
C VAL A 460 2.91 -18.28 -29.17
N ARG A 461 1.71 -18.10 -29.76
CA ARG A 461 1.56 -17.52 -31.11
C ARG A 461 2.17 -16.11 -31.20
N ALA A 462 2.06 -15.28 -30.15
CA ALA A 462 2.71 -13.97 -30.14
C ALA A 462 4.24 -14.10 -30.21
N LEU A 463 4.83 -15.04 -29.45
CA LEU A 463 6.28 -15.31 -29.54
C LEU A 463 6.73 -15.79 -30.92
N GLU A 464 5.88 -16.50 -31.66
CA GLU A 464 6.17 -16.95 -33.05
C GLU A 464 6.36 -15.77 -34.01
N TYR A 465 5.79 -14.58 -33.71
CA TYR A 465 6.08 -13.36 -34.47
C TYR A 465 7.46 -12.75 -34.13
N GLY A 466 8.10 -13.25 -33.09
CA GLY A 466 9.43 -12.83 -32.66
C GLY A 466 9.39 -11.80 -31.53
N MET A 467 9.89 -12.19 -30.37
CA MET A 467 10.17 -11.27 -29.26
C MET A 467 11.69 -11.03 -29.20
N PRO A 468 12.15 -9.76 -29.17
CA PRO A 468 13.59 -9.48 -29.00
C PRO A 468 14.08 -9.99 -27.64
N PRO A 469 15.41 -10.18 -27.44
CA PRO A 469 15.96 -10.40 -26.11
C PRO A 469 15.44 -9.32 -25.16
N THR A 470 14.86 -9.73 -24.05
CA THR A 470 14.12 -8.83 -23.14
C THR A 470 14.42 -9.23 -21.70
N SER A 471 14.50 -8.27 -20.80
CA SER A 471 14.47 -8.54 -19.37
C SER A 471 13.23 -7.94 -18.76
N GLY A 472 12.54 -8.74 -17.92
CA GLY A 472 11.37 -8.34 -17.16
C GLY A 472 11.63 -8.35 -15.65
N LEU A 473 10.85 -7.57 -14.92
CA LEU A 473 10.89 -7.47 -13.47
C LEU A 473 9.48 -7.27 -12.94
N GLY A 474 9.11 -8.04 -11.93
CA GLY A 474 7.96 -7.80 -11.06
C GLY A 474 8.40 -7.38 -9.66
N MET A 475 7.76 -6.34 -9.09
CA MET A 475 8.06 -5.83 -7.76
C MET A 475 6.78 -5.53 -6.98
N GLY A 476 6.67 -6.09 -5.77
CA GLY A 476 5.55 -5.82 -4.86
C GLY A 476 5.62 -4.42 -4.24
N ILE A 477 4.76 -3.50 -4.70
CA ILE A 477 4.75 -2.10 -4.22
C ILE A 477 4.33 -2.00 -2.76
N ASP A 478 3.44 -2.87 -2.30
CA ASP A 478 3.02 -2.89 -0.90
C ASP A 478 4.21 -3.25 -0.02
N ARG A 479 4.97 -4.29 -0.37
CA ARG A 479 6.16 -4.74 0.36
C ARG A 479 7.28 -3.70 0.31
N LEU A 480 7.54 -3.09 -0.86
CA LEU A 480 8.48 -1.97 -0.97
C LEU A 480 8.07 -0.81 -0.06
N THR A 481 6.78 -0.49 0.00
CA THR A 481 6.29 0.57 0.89
C THR A 481 6.49 0.20 2.36
N MET A 482 6.25 -1.06 2.76
CA MET A 482 6.53 -1.52 4.12
C MET A 482 7.99 -1.26 4.48
N PHE A 483 8.94 -1.67 3.66
CA PHE A 483 10.37 -1.47 3.90
C PHE A 483 10.71 0.01 3.97
N MET A 484 10.34 0.79 2.97
CA MET A 484 10.68 2.22 2.89
C MET A 484 9.98 3.09 3.95
N THR A 485 8.98 2.56 4.66
CA THR A 485 8.28 3.29 5.74
C THR A 485 8.43 2.64 7.11
N GLY A 486 9.21 1.54 7.21
CA GLY A 486 9.45 0.83 8.45
C GLY A 486 8.22 0.10 9.00
N GLN A 487 7.22 -0.20 8.15
CA GLN A 487 6.03 -0.93 8.57
C GLN A 487 6.29 -2.44 8.53
N THR A 488 5.67 -3.16 9.47
CA THR A 488 5.85 -4.61 9.62
C THR A 488 4.66 -5.43 9.12
N THR A 489 3.57 -4.76 8.74
CA THR A 489 2.37 -5.42 8.22
C THR A 489 1.86 -4.74 6.95
N ILE A 490 1.37 -5.54 6.00
CA ILE A 490 0.81 -5.03 4.74
C ILE A 490 -0.43 -4.16 4.95
N GLN A 491 -1.20 -4.42 6.02
CA GLN A 491 -2.38 -3.64 6.37
C GLN A 491 -2.03 -2.18 6.71
N ASP A 492 -0.83 -1.90 7.21
CA ASP A 492 -0.41 -0.54 7.53
C ASP A 492 -0.11 0.31 6.29
N VAL A 493 0.16 -0.33 5.15
CA VAL A 493 0.46 0.34 3.87
C VAL A 493 -0.70 0.31 2.87
N LEU A 494 -1.81 -0.31 3.22
CA LEU A 494 -3.07 -0.31 2.47
C LEU A 494 -4.09 0.61 3.14
N PHE A 495 -4.77 1.47 2.36
CA PHE A 495 -5.84 2.31 2.92
C PHE A 495 -6.98 1.46 3.48
N PHE A 496 -7.42 0.48 2.72
CA PHE A 496 -8.53 -0.41 3.07
C PHE A 496 -8.12 -1.87 2.78
N PRO A 497 -7.38 -2.51 3.70
CA PRO A 497 -7.02 -3.91 3.55
C PRO A 497 -8.26 -4.79 3.61
N GLN A 498 -8.20 -5.95 2.97
CA GLN A 498 -9.23 -6.97 3.11
C GLN A 498 -9.28 -7.43 4.58
N MET A 499 -10.48 -7.43 5.16
CA MET A 499 -10.71 -7.83 6.55
C MET A 499 -11.69 -8.98 6.61
N ARG A 500 -11.53 -9.86 7.61
CA ARG A 500 -12.56 -10.86 7.89
C ARG A 500 -13.87 -10.15 8.26
N PRO A 501 -15.04 -10.70 7.87
CA PRO A 501 -16.33 -10.14 8.31
C PRO A 501 -16.38 -10.03 9.83
N GLU A 502 -16.96 -8.94 10.33
CA GLU A 502 -17.26 -8.83 11.76
C GLU A 502 -18.20 -9.96 12.17
N LYS A 503 -17.90 -10.63 13.28
CA LYS A 503 -18.86 -11.55 13.88
C LYS A 503 -20.02 -10.70 14.38
N ILE A 504 -21.15 -10.73 13.66
CA ILE A 504 -22.42 -10.18 14.17
C ILE A 504 -22.75 -11.02 15.39
N VAL A 505 -22.50 -10.49 16.59
CA VAL A 505 -23.02 -11.06 17.82
C VAL A 505 -24.52 -10.86 17.73
N LYS A 506 -25.25 -11.89 17.27
CA LYS A 506 -26.69 -11.93 17.44
C LYS A 506 -26.91 -11.94 18.95
N ASN A 507 -27.35 -10.82 19.50
CA ASN A 507 -27.89 -10.82 20.83
C ASN A 507 -29.11 -11.76 20.79
N ASP A 508 -28.95 -12.94 21.40
CA ASP A 508 -30.02 -13.87 21.68
C ASP A 508 -31.02 -13.25 22.66
N LYS A 509 -31.90 -12.41 22.13
CA LYS A 509 -33.20 -12.11 22.73
C LYS A 509 -34.24 -12.13 21.62
N GLY A 510 -34.75 -13.32 21.41
CA GLY A 510 -36.07 -13.67 20.90
C GLY A 510 -36.58 -12.92 19.68
N ALA A 511 -36.47 -13.53 18.50
CA ALA A 511 -37.48 -13.48 17.47
C ALA A 511 -37.36 -14.77 16.66
N GLU A 512 -38.29 -15.67 16.86
CA GLU A 512 -38.58 -16.78 15.95
C GLU A 512 -38.82 -16.20 14.57
N ALA A 513 -38.00 -16.60 13.61
CA ALA A 513 -38.28 -16.36 12.20
C ALA A 513 -39.28 -17.45 11.76
N THR A 514 -40.49 -17.05 11.44
CA THR A 514 -41.42 -17.87 10.65
C THR A 514 -40.82 -18.07 9.27
N GLU A 515 -40.61 -19.32 8.91
CA GLU A 515 -40.40 -19.78 7.53
C GLU A 515 -41.67 -19.47 6.70
N GLU A 516 -41.49 -18.81 5.56
CA GLU A 516 -42.23 -19.00 4.32
C GLU A 516 -41.33 -18.59 3.14
#